data_e606281458dcebb2534ff225fb617962
#
_entry.id   e606281458dcebb2534ff225fb617962
#
_cell.length_a   1.000
_cell.length_b   1.000
_cell.length_c   1.000
_cell.angle_alpha   90.00
_cell.angle_beta   90.00
_cell.angle_gamma   90.00
#
_symmetry.space_group_name_H-M   'P 1'
#
loop_
_entity.id
_entity.type
_entity.pdbx_description
1 polymer ?
#
loop_
_entity_poly.entity_id
_entity_poly.type
_entity_poly.pdbx_seq_one_letter_code
_entity_poly.pdbx_strand_id
1 'polypeptide(L)'
;MNSTNTNSVKVTIHPSQFPDVIQRQLIEALRNSYVPPKFLYDSVYQTQKWLNVHQSHSPSRIDSDVTLVYDSIFDTVFSQAKYSDVALIGLGCGGGQKDARCLSKLKLATRKLYYVPCDVSQSMTLVARSEVGKKLNYNNIYPLVCDLSESNDLDQLLDDLLPFSHTRIFTFFGMIPNLEPELILPKLFRITRDDDDLFFSVNLVPDGNYLTGVENILPQYDNEETRDWLLSFLVGIGIPKNAGALVFGIESSGGLLRVVADFRFNHSQVIQIDNKIITFESGQSLRIFYSYRHTKETLNKYLDKHGLKIVYSEVSQTGEEGVFRVKRDV
;
A
#
# COMPACT_ATOMS: atom_id res chain seq x y z
N MET A 1 21.46 -29.68 -19.39
CA MET A 1 21.40 -29.75 -17.92
C MET A 1 19.95 -29.39 -17.53
N ASN A 2 19.21 -30.39 -17.05
CA ASN A 2 17.79 -30.21 -16.68
C ASN A 2 17.73 -29.25 -15.51
N SER A 3 17.14 -28.08 -15.73
CA SER A 3 16.71 -27.21 -14.63
C SER A 3 15.65 -27.97 -13.83
N THR A 4 16.01 -28.43 -12.65
CA THR A 4 15.04 -28.92 -11.68
C THR A 4 14.04 -27.78 -11.42
N ASN A 5 12.87 -27.91 -12.00
CA ASN A 5 11.71 -27.05 -11.73
C ASN A 5 11.33 -27.36 -10.28
N THR A 6 11.95 -26.67 -9.32
CA THR A 6 11.55 -26.78 -7.92
C THR A 6 10.18 -26.13 -7.81
N ASN A 7 9.15 -26.93 -7.53
CA ASN A 7 7.77 -26.47 -7.28
C ASN A 7 7.66 -25.61 -6.01
N SER A 8 8.77 -25.22 -5.40
CA SER A 8 8.84 -24.42 -4.17
C SER A 8 9.16 -22.96 -4.48
N VAL A 9 8.59 -22.06 -3.68
CA VAL A 9 8.86 -20.62 -3.72
C VAL A 9 9.60 -20.24 -2.45
N LYS A 10 10.76 -19.59 -2.58
CA LYS A 10 11.43 -18.96 -1.44
C LYS A 10 10.78 -17.60 -1.19
N VAL A 11 10.32 -17.38 0.04
CA VAL A 11 9.75 -16.12 0.53
C VAL A 11 10.60 -15.67 1.71
N THR A 12 11.05 -14.43 1.71
CA THR A 12 11.73 -13.84 2.86
C THR A 12 10.68 -13.18 3.74
N ILE A 13 10.71 -13.47 5.05
CA ILE A 13 9.77 -12.91 6.02
C ILE A 13 10.57 -12.11 7.05
N HIS A 14 10.32 -10.80 7.09
CA HIS A 14 10.91 -9.91 8.07
C HIS A 14 10.33 -10.15 9.48
N PRO A 15 11.11 -10.01 10.56
CA PRO A 15 10.63 -10.22 11.93
C PRO A 15 9.39 -9.41 12.33
N SER A 16 9.13 -8.25 11.70
CA SER A 16 7.89 -7.48 11.88
C SER A 16 6.61 -8.27 11.57
N GLN A 17 6.75 -9.39 10.86
CA GLN A 17 5.65 -10.27 10.45
C GLN A 17 5.67 -11.63 11.16
N PHE A 18 6.44 -11.76 12.24
CA PHE A 18 6.39 -12.95 13.08
C PHE A 18 5.08 -12.98 13.91
N PRO A 19 4.50 -14.16 14.12
CA PRO A 19 3.19 -14.31 14.75
C PRO A 19 3.06 -13.62 16.12
N ASP A 20 4.08 -13.70 16.96
CA ASP A 20 4.12 -13.07 18.27
C ASP A 20 4.15 -11.53 18.20
N VAL A 21 4.83 -10.98 17.21
CA VAL A 21 4.86 -9.53 16.95
C VAL A 21 3.51 -9.04 16.46
N ILE A 22 2.92 -9.71 15.47
CA ILE A 22 1.59 -9.39 14.92
C ILE A 22 0.54 -9.45 16.03
N GLN A 23 0.55 -10.51 16.83
CA GLN A 23 -0.43 -10.70 17.91
C GLN A 23 -0.34 -9.59 18.96
N ARG A 24 0.88 -9.23 19.39
CA ARG A 24 1.09 -8.13 20.34
C ARG A 24 0.56 -6.81 19.80
N GLN A 25 0.88 -6.50 18.54
CA GLN A 25 0.43 -5.28 17.89
C GLN A 25 -1.10 -5.24 17.70
N LEU A 26 -1.73 -6.37 17.38
CA LEU A 26 -3.19 -6.45 17.30
C LEU A 26 -3.85 -6.15 18.64
N ILE A 27 -3.37 -6.75 19.73
CA ILE A 27 -3.90 -6.53 21.07
C ILE A 27 -3.76 -5.06 21.47
N GLU A 28 -2.60 -4.45 21.22
CA GLU A 28 -2.35 -3.04 21.51
C GLU A 28 -3.27 -2.12 20.69
N ALA A 29 -3.41 -2.38 19.39
CA ALA A 29 -4.26 -1.64 18.49
C ALA A 29 -5.73 -1.65 18.94
N LEU A 30 -6.27 -2.82 19.27
CA LEU A 30 -7.65 -2.96 19.73
C LEU A 30 -7.90 -2.26 21.07
N ARG A 31 -6.93 -2.27 22.00
CA ARG A 31 -7.01 -1.51 23.26
C ARG A 31 -7.02 0.01 23.04
N ASN A 32 -6.36 0.47 21.99
CA ASN A 32 -6.35 1.88 21.59
C ASN A 32 -7.52 2.25 20.66
N SER A 33 -8.50 1.34 20.48
CA SER A 33 -9.67 1.53 19.63
C SER A 33 -9.31 1.94 18.18
N TYR A 34 -8.23 1.38 17.66
CA TYR A 34 -7.72 1.65 16.32
C TYR A 34 -7.17 0.37 15.68
N VAL A 35 -7.44 0.17 14.41
CA VAL A 35 -6.93 -0.95 13.62
C VAL A 35 -5.93 -0.45 12.58
N PRO A 36 -4.64 -0.74 12.73
CA PRO A 36 -3.66 -0.47 11.68
C PRO A 36 -4.04 -1.12 10.36
N PRO A 37 -3.84 -0.44 9.22
CA PRO A 37 -4.27 -0.92 7.90
C PRO A 37 -3.79 -2.33 7.55
N LYS A 38 -2.62 -2.75 8.03
CA LYS A 38 -2.05 -4.08 7.78
C LYS A 38 -2.99 -5.22 8.15
N PHE A 39 -3.76 -5.10 9.23
CA PHE A 39 -4.67 -6.14 9.69
C PHE A 39 -5.88 -6.36 8.77
N LEU A 40 -6.10 -5.48 7.82
CA LEU A 40 -7.14 -5.63 6.80
C LEU A 40 -6.73 -6.53 5.62
N TYR A 41 -5.47 -6.97 5.58
CA TYR A 41 -4.88 -7.76 4.49
C TYR A 41 -4.23 -9.08 4.96
N ASP A 42 -4.30 -9.38 6.26
CA ASP A 42 -3.50 -10.42 6.89
C ASP A 42 -3.92 -11.83 6.45
N SER A 43 -5.22 -12.12 6.37
CA SER A 43 -5.73 -13.43 5.97
C SER A 43 -5.97 -13.57 4.47
N VAL A 44 -5.97 -14.80 3.97
CA VAL A 44 -6.36 -15.11 2.58
C VAL A 44 -7.77 -14.61 2.27
N TYR A 45 -8.68 -14.70 3.24
CA TYR A 45 -10.06 -14.24 3.08
C TYR A 45 -10.14 -12.71 2.92
N GLN A 46 -9.43 -11.96 3.76
CA GLN A 46 -9.36 -10.50 3.66
C GLN A 46 -8.68 -10.06 2.36
N THR A 47 -7.59 -10.73 1.98
CA THR A 47 -6.91 -10.53 0.68
C THR A 47 -7.89 -10.66 -0.48
N GLN A 48 -8.71 -11.73 -0.49
CA GLN A 48 -9.70 -11.95 -1.56
C GLN A 48 -10.78 -10.86 -1.57
N LYS A 49 -11.27 -10.44 -0.41
CA LYS A 49 -12.25 -9.35 -0.30
C LYS A 49 -11.68 -8.04 -0.83
N TRP A 50 -10.46 -7.69 -0.43
CA TRP A 50 -9.81 -6.48 -0.94
C TRP A 50 -9.56 -6.53 -2.45
N LEU A 51 -9.15 -7.69 -2.99
CA LEU A 51 -8.98 -7.84 -4.45
C LEU A 51 -10.29 -7.60 -5.19
N ASN A 52 -11.44 -8.03 -4.64
CA ASN A 52 -12.76 -7.76 -5.21
C ASN A 52 -13.07 -6.26 -5.18
N VAL A 53 -12.89 -5.58 -4.03
CA VAL A 53 -13.04 -4.11 -3.92
C VAL A 53 -12.17 -3.41 -4.96
N HIS A 54 -10.90 -3.77 -5.02
CA HIS A 54 -9.95 -3.16 -5.95
C HIS A 54 -10.33 -3.40 -7.41
N GLN A 55 -10.84 -4.59 -7.74
CA GLN A 55 -11.28 -4.90 -9.10
C GLN A 55 -12.53 -4.12 -9.51
N SER A 56 -13.48 -3.91 -8.58
CA SER A 56 -14.77 -3.28 -8.86
C SER A 56 -14.74 -1.76 -8.75
N HIS A 57 -13.88 -1.21 -7.89
CA HIS A 57 -13.93 0.21 -7.52
C HIS A 57 -12.62 0.98 -7.68
N SER A 58 -11.48 0.30 -7.94
CA SER A 58 -10.22 1.04 -8.12
C SER A 58 -10.20 1.79 -9.46
N PRO A 59 -10.02 3.13 -9.47
CA PRO A 59 -9.92 3.91 -10.70
C PRO A 59 -8.88 3.34 -11.67
N SER A 60 -7.75 2.88 -11.17
CA SER A 60 -6.70 2.27 -12.01
C SER A 60 -7.08 0.95 -12.68
N ARG A 61 -8.28 0.42 -12.41
CA ARG A 61 -8.84 -0.80 -13.02
C ARG A 61 -9.98 -0.52 -13.98
N ILE A 62 -10.84 0.43 -13.59
CA ILE A 62 -12.09 0.71 -14.30
C ILE A 62 -11.99 1.94 -15.18
N ASP A 63 -11.01 2.82 -14.94
CA ASP A 63 -10.81 4.06 -15.69
C ASP A 63 -9.56 3.97 -16.57
N SER A 64 -9.78 4.10 -17.88
CA SER A 64 -8.70 4.09 -18.87
C SER A 64 -7.80 5.32 -18.75
N ASP A 65 -8.31 6.48 -18.33
CA ASP A 65 -7.53 7.70 -18.13
C ASP A 65 -6.52 7.51 -17.00
N VAL A 66 -6.95 6.99 -15.85
CA VAL A 66 -6.03 6.66 -14.74
C VAL A 66 -4.97 5.64 -15.18
N THR A 67 -5.36 4.66 -16.00
CA THR A 67 -4.42 3.70 -16.58
C THR A 67 -3.36 4.37 -17.44
N LEU A 68 -3.75 5.34 -18.27
CA LEU A 68 -2.87 6.11 -19.15
C LEU A 68 -1.89 6.99 -18.34
N VAL A 69 -2.31 7.52 -17.18
CA VAL A 69 -1.42 8.29 -16.28
C VAL A 69 -0.21 7.46 -15.86
N TYR A 70 -0.42 6.19 -15.47
CA TYR A 70 0.69 5.28 -15.14
C TYR A 70 1.58 4.99 -16.35
N ASP A 71 0.99 4.73 -17.53
CA ASP A 71 1.78 4.47 -18.73
C ASP A 71 2.58 5.68 -19.17
N SER A 72 1.98 6.87 -19.16
CA SER A 72 2.60 8.13 -19.55
C SER A 72 3.86 8.44 -18.73
N ILE A 73 3.75 8.34 -17.38
CA ILE A 73 4.92 8.62 -16.54
C ILE A 73 6.04 7.60 -16.76
N PHE A 74 5.72 6.31 -16.92
CA PHE A 74 6.73 5.29 -17.17
C PHE A 74 7.37 5.46 -18.55
N ASP A 75 6.59 5.73 -19.59
CA ASP A 75 7.12 5.97 -20.94
C ASP A 75 8.01 7.20 -20.97
N THR A 76 7.60 8.31 -20.35
CA THR A 76 8.39 9.55 -20.30
C THR A 76 9.72 9.32 -19.58
N VAL A 77 9.71 8.68 -18.40
CA VAL A 77 10.92 8.51 -17.60
C VAL A 77 11.86 7.49 -18.21
N PHE A 78 11.34 6.36 -18.70
CA PHE A 78 12.18 5.25 -19.15
C PHE A 78 12.61 5.36 -20.62
N SER A 79 11.93 6.14 -21.47
CA SER A 79 12.32 6.31 -22.87
C SER A 79 13.71 6.89 -23.06
N GLN A 80 14.16 7.72 -22.13
CA GLN A 80 15.47 8.38 -22.14
C GLN A 80 16.51 7.67 -21.28
N ALA A 81 16.11 6.70 -20.48
CA ALA A 81 16.98 6.00 -19.56
C ALA A 81 17.64 4.76 -20.22
N LYS A 82 18.93 4.56 -19.89
CA LYS A 82 19.65 3.34 -20.22
C LYS A 82 20.18 2.74 -18.92
N TYR A 83 19.51 1.72 -18.46
CA TYR A 83 19.93 1.00 -17.27
C TYR A 83 20.73 -0.26 -17.64
N SER A 84 21.71 -0.63 -16.84
CA SER A 84 22.37 -1.94 -16.95
C SER A 84 21.49 -3.00 -16.31
N ASP A 85 21.51 -3.07 -15.01
CA ASP A 85 20.74 -4.01 -14.20
C ASP A 85 19.84 -3.17 -13.27
N VAL A 86 18.54 -3.50 -13.22
CA VAL A 86 17.54 -2.77 -12.42
C VAL A 86 16.83 -3.71 -11.47
N ALA A 87 16.64 -3.29 -10.24
CA ALA A 87 15.71 -3.90 -9.30
C ALA A 87 14.50 -2.99 -9.12
N LEU A 88 13.30 -3.45 -9.46
CA LEU A 88 12.05 -2.84 -9.08
C LEU A 88 11.63 -3.38 -7.72
N ILE A 89 11.44 -2.50 -6.76
CA ILE A 89 10.98 -2.82 -5.41
C ILE A 89 9.56 -2.28 -5.25
N GLY A 90 8.57 -3.18 -5.25
CA GLY A 90 7.16 -2.82 -5.08
C GLY A 90 6.79 -2.78 -3.60
N LEU A 91 6.77 -1.61 -2.99
CA LEU A 91 6.40 -1.40 -1.60
C LEU A 91 4.87 -1.35 -1.47
N GLY A 92 4.28 -2.28 -0.71
CA GLY A 92 2.84 -2.48 -0.70
C GLY A 92 2.32 -2.93 -2.06
N CYS A 93 2.96 -3.97 -2.62
CA CYS A 93 2.76 -4.40 -4.01
C CYS A 93 1.33 -4.84 -4.34
N GLY A 94 0.52 -5.20 -3.34
CA GLY A 94 -0.83 -5.70 -3.52
C GLY A 94 -0.88 -6.82 -4.56
N GLY A 95 -1.77 -6.71 -5.55
CA GLY A 95 -1.88 -7.70 -6.64
C GLY A 95 -0.81 -7.62 -7.73
N GLY A 96 0.13 -6.67 -7.66
CA GLY A 96 1.28 -6.55 -8.56
C GLY A 96 0.99 -6.00 -9.96
N GLN A 97 -0.25 -5.56 -10.27
CA GLN A 97 -0.60 -5.17 -11.64
C GLN A 97 0.07 -3.85 -12.09
N LYS A 98 0.14 -2.87 -11.18
CA LYS A 98 0.81 -1.59 -11.46
C LYS A 98 2.32 -1.81 -11.64
N ASP A 99 2.91 -2.66 -10.80
CA ASP A 99 4.32 -3.08 -10.91
C ASP A 99 4.59 -3.84 -12.22
N ALA A 100 3.70 -4.77 -12.59
CA ALA A 100 3.82 -5.50 -13.84
C ALA A 100 3.75 -4.58 -15.07
N ARG A 101 3.00 -3.47 -14.98
CA ARG A 101 2.95 -2.43 -16.00
C ARG A 101 4.28 -1.67 -16.07
N CYS A 102 4.80 -1.21 -14.93
CA CYS A 102 6.11 -0.58 -14.80
C CYS A 102 7.23 -1.47 -15.36
N LEU A 103 7.27 -2.75 -14.95
CA LEU A 103 8.24 -3.73 -15.43
C LEU A 103 8.20 -3.95 -16.94
N SER A 104 7.02 -3.88 -17.55
CA SER A 104 6.88 -4.01 -19.01
C SER A 104 7.59 -2.88 -19.76
N LYS A 105 7.57 -1.66 -19.21
CA LYS A 105 8.26 -0.49 -19.76
C LYS A 105 9.75 -0.55 -19.47
N LEU A 106 10.15 -0.87 -18.24
CA LEU A 106 11.55 -1.04 -17.84
C LEU A 106 12.28 -2.09 -18.65
N LYS A 107 11.62 -3.18 -19.03
CA LYS A 107 12.21 -4.26 -19.84
C LYS A 107 12.78 -3.78 -21.17
N LEU A 108 12.27 -2.69 -21.71
CA LEU A 108 12.75 -2.07 -22.94
C LEU A 108 14.02 -1.23 -22.72
N ALA A 109 14.26 -0.76 -21.48
CA ALA A 109 15.32 0.16 -21.11
C ALA A 109 16.48 -0.47 -20.34
N THR A 110 16.42 -1.80 -20.05
CA THR A 110 17.40 -2.47 -19.19
C THR A 110 17.85 -3.80 -19.74
N ARG A 111 19.10 -4.21 -19.39
CA ARG A 111 19.68 -5.51 -19.75
C ARG A 111 19.15 -6.63 -18.87
N LYS A 112 19.08 -6.41 -17.56
CA LYS A 112 18.56 -7.36 -16.59
C LYS A 112 17.57 -6.66 -15.64
N LEU A 113 16.54 -7.38 -15.28
CA LEU A 113 15.46 -6.88 -14.45
C LEU A 113 15.16 -7.86 -13.33
N TYR A 114 15.09 -7.33 -12.12
CA TYR A 114 14.76 -8.03 -10.90
C TYR A 114 13.50 -7.39 -10.28
N TYR A 115 12.75 -8.16 -9.51
CA TYR A 115 11.56 -7.67 -8.84
C TYR A 115 11.48 -8.16 -7.39
N VAL A 116 11.23 -7.23 -6.48
CA VAL A 116 10.98 -7.51 -5.06
C VAL A 116 9.55 -7.07 -4.74
N PRO A 117 8.54 -7.96 -4.85
CA PRO A 117 7.22 -7.67 -4.29
C PRO A 117 7.32 -7.65 -2.77
N CYS A 118 7.11 -6.48 -2.16
CA CYS A 118 7.13 -6.29 -0.72
C CYS A 118 5.73 -5.92 -0.24
N ASP A 119 5.19 -6.67 0.71
CA ASP A 119 3.87 -6.43 1.30
C ASP A 119 3.82 -7.00 2.73
N VAL A 120 2.91 -6.53 3.56
CA VAL A 120 2.62 -7.14 4.87
C VAL A 120 1.96 -8.51 4.73
N SER A 121 1.23 -8.72 3.64
CA SER A 121 0.50 -9.95 3.33
C SER A 121 1.34 -10.91 2.50
N GLN A 122 1.61 -12.09 3.04
CA GLN A 122 2.24 -13.17 2.27
C GLN A 122 1.39 -13.54 1.04
N SER A 123 0.06 -13.53 1.16
CA SER A 123 -0.83 -13.82 0.04
C SER A 123 -0.67 -12.80 -1.08
N MET A 124 -0.58 -11.50 -0.74
CA MET A 124 -0.35 -10.44 -1.73
C MET A 124 1.00 -10.59 -2.44
N THR A 125 2.09 -10.85 -1.72
CA THR A 125 3.41 -11.04 -2.34
C THR A 125 3.41 -12.21 -3.34
N LEU A 126 2.67 -13.29 -3.04
CA LEU A 126 2.55 -14.43 -3.95
C LEU A 126 1.65 -14.14 -5.15
N VAL A 127 0.57 -13.36 -4.98
CA VAL A 127 -0.27 -12.89 -6.09
C VAL A 127 0.54 -11.99 -7.01
N ALA A 128 1.27 -11.01 -6.46
CA ALA A 128 2.14 -10.13 -7.24
C ALA A 128 3.25 -10.91 -7.97
N ARG A 129 3.87 -11.88 -7.31
CA ARG A 129 4.83 -12.79 -7.94
C ARG A 129 4.23 -13.52 -9.12
N SER A 130 3.02 -14.05 -8.98
CA SER A 130 2.32 -14.76 -10.06
C SER A 130 1.99 -13.84 -11.22
N GLU A 131 1.52 -12.62 -10.95
CA GLU A 131 1.19 -11.63 -11.98
C GLU A 131 2.42 -11.22 -12.78
N VAL A 132 3.51 -10.88 -12.09
CA VAL A 132 4.77 -10.47 -12.72
C VAL A 132 5.48 -11.63 -13.40
N GLY A 133 5.35 -12.85 -12.90
CA GLY A 133 5.94 -14.05 -13.48
C GLY A 133 5.46 -14.38 -14.89
N LYS A 134 4.35 -13.79 -15.33
CA LYS A 134 3.88 -13.85 -16.73
C LYS A 134 4.81 -13.07 -17.70
N LYS A 135 5.61 -12.15 -17.16
CA LYS A 135 6.45 -11.21 -17.92
C LYS A 135 7.95 -11.31 -17.60
N LEU A 136 8.28 -11.73 -16.39
CA LEU A 136 9.64 -11.84 -15.87
C LEU A 136 9.93 -13.28 -15.44
N ASN A 137 11.20 -13.71 -15.58
CA ASN A 137 11.62 -15.02 -15.10
C ASN A 137 11.44 -15.10 -13.57
N TYR A 138 10.81 -16.16 -13.09
CA TYR A 138 10.56 -16.38 -11.66
C TYR A 138 11.83 -16.39 -10.78
N ASN A 139 13.00 -16.74 -11.36
CA ASN A 139 14.29 -16.72 -10.65
C ASN A 139 14.77 -15.29 -10.36
N ASN A 140 14.19 -14.28 -10.98
CA ASN A 140 14.50 -12.87 -10.77
C ASN A 140 13.45 -12.19 -9.87
N ILE A 141 12.57 -12.96 -9.21
CA ILE A 141 11.52 -12.43 -8.33
C ILE A 141 11.79 -12.90 -6.90
N TYR A 142 11.94 -11.95 -5.99
CA TYR A 142 12.31 -12.13 -4.58
C TYR A 142 11.20 -11.66 -3.64
N PRO A 143 10.18 -12.49 -3.35
CA PRO A 143 9.07 -12.08 -2.49
C PRO A 143 9.54 -11.77 -1.07
N LEU A 144 9.14 -10.62 -0.56
CA LEU A 144 9.45 -10.10 0.77
C LEU A 144 8.17 -9.78 1.53
N VAL A 145 7.98 -10.40 2.69
CA VAL A 145 6.88 -10.10 3.60
C VAL A 145 7.41 -9.20 4.70
N CYS A 146 6.97 -7.93 4.72
CA CYS A 146 7.53 -6.91 5.61
C CYS A 146 6.51 -5.81 5.90
N ASP A 147 6.46 -5.37 7.15
CA ASP A 147 5.74 -4.16 7.54
C ASP A 147 6.63 -2.93 7.41
N LEU A 148 6.33 -2.09 6.42
CA LEU A 148 7.07 -0.86 6.16
C LEU A 148 6.99 0.14 7.31
N SER A 149 5.90 0.13 8.07
CA SER A 149 5.72 1.05 9.20
C SER A 149 6.59 0.67 10.39
N GLU A 150 6.95 -0.61 10.55
CA GLU A 150 7.73 -1.13 11.67
C GLU A 150 9.21 -1.38 11.34
N SER A 151 9.53 -1.75 10.09
CA SER A 151 10.91 -2.05 9.70
C SER A 151 11.79 -0.80 9.67
N ASN A 152 13.02 -0.92 10.18
CA ASN A 152 14.03 0.15 10.16
C ASN A 152 15.30 -0.25 9.42
N ASP A 153 15.37 -1.48 8.95
CA ASP A 153 16.52 -2.16 8.32
C ASP A 153 16.22 -2.63 6.89
N LEU A 154 15.13 -2.12 6.28
CA LEU A 154 14.70 -2.55 4.96
C LEU A 154 15.76 -2.30 3.88
N ASP A 155 16.53 -1.21 3.97
CA ASP A 155 17.63 -0.93 3.03
C ASP A 155 18.69 -2.04 3.07
N GLN A 156 19.12 -2.44 4.26
CA GLN A 156 20.05 -3.55 4.45
C GLN A 156 19.47 -4.88 3.95
N LEU A 157 18.22 -5.14 4.28
CA LEU A 157 17.55 -6.38 3.84
C LEU A 157 17.44 -6.47 2.32
N LEU A 158 17.21 -5.35 1.63
CA LEU A 158 17.17 -5.31 0.16
C LEU A 158 18.55 -5.57 -0.43
N ASP A 159 19.63 -5.05 0.15
CA ASP A 159 20.99 -5.33 -0.28
C ASP A 159 21.36 -6.82 -0.09
N ASP A 160 20.90 -7.45 0.99
CA ASP A 160 21.12 -8.87 1.25
C ASP A 160 20.31 -9.78 0.31
N LEU A 161 19.13 -9.34 -0.11
CA LEU A 161 18.26 -10.09 -1.02
C LEU A 161 18.71 -10.05 -2.47
N LEU A 162 19.26 -8.93 -2.91
CA LEU A 162 19.56 -8.68 -4.31
C LEU A 162 21.02 -9.02 -4.59
N PRO A 163 21.31 -9.89 -5.57
CA PRO A 163 22.60 -10.53 -5.70
C PRO A 163 23.74 -9.64 -6.24
N PHE A 164 23.46 -8.38 -6.66
CA PHE A 164 24.45 -7.51 -7.31
C PHE A 164 24.14 -6.02 -7.13
N SER A 165 25.16 -5.17 -7.38
CA SER A 165 24.95 -3.71 -7.54
C SER A 165 24.04 -3.44 -8.74
N HIS A 166 22.96 -2.72 -8.53
CA HIS A 166 21.94 -2.40 -9.53
C HIS A 166 21.30 -1.05 -9.22
N THR A 167 20.70 -0.43 -10.23
CA THR A 167 19.83 0.72 -10.03
C THR A 167 18.55 0.26 -9.35
N ARG A 168 18.14 0.93 -8.28
CA ARG A 168 16.90 0.63 -7.58
C ARG A 168 15.81 1.59 -8.02
N ILE A 169 14.65 1.03 -8.30
CA ILE A 169 13.42 1.78 -8.58
C ILE A 169 12.37 1.29 -7.60
N PHE A 170 11.83 2.20 -6.84
CA PHE A 170 10.78 1.92 -5.88
C PHE A 170 9.43 2.30 -6.45
N THR A 171 8.43 1.45 -6.25
CA THR A 171 7.02 1.76 -6.48
C THR A 171 6.27 1.72 -5.15
N PHE A 172 5.40 2.69 -4.92
CA PHE A 172 4.61 2.83 -3.70
C PHE A 172 3.19 3.28 -4.06
N PHE A 173 2.46 2.39 -4.74
CA PHE A 173 1.18 2.73 -5.36
C PHE A 173 -0.01 2.42 -4.45
N GLY A 174 -0.85 3.45 -4.20
CA GLY A 174 -2.07 3.33 -3.40
C GLY A 174 -1.84 3.19 -1.90
N MET A 175 -0.61 3.41 -1.43
CA MET A 175 -0.25 3.24 -0.02
C MET A 175 -0.28 4.55 0.77
N ILE A 176 0.13 5.67 0.16
CA ILE A 176 0.18 7.00 0.80
C ILE A 176 -1.13 7.35 1.52
N PRO A 177 -2.32 7.10 0.93
CA PRO A 177 -3.57 7.45 1.57
C PRO A 177 -3.84 6.72 2.90
N ASN A 178 -3.29 5.54 3.08
CA ASN A 178 -3.58 4.66 4.21
C ASN A 178 -2.47 4.62 5.28
N LEU A 179 -1.50 5.50 5.19
CA LEU A 179 -0.39 5.57 6.13
C LEU A 179 -0.23 7.00 6.66
N GLU A 180 0.21 7.11 7.91
CA GLU A 180 0.49 8.41 8.51
C GLU A 180 1.72 9.04 7.82
N PRO A 181 1.59 10.22 7.19
CA PRO A 181 2.69 10.84 6.43
C PRO A 181 3.94 11.05 7.26
N GLU A 182 3.79 11.45 8.52
CA GLU A 182 4.89 11.69 9.46
C GLU A 182 5.67 10.41 9.83
N LEU A 183 5.09 9.24 9.62
CA LEU A 183 5.74 7.95 9.85
C LEU A 183 6.36 7.39 8.58
N ILE A 184 5.64 7.48 7.45
CA ILE A 184 6.07 6.78 6.24
C ILE A 184 7.09 7.58 5.42
N LEU A 185 6.93 8.92 5.30
CA LEU A 185 7.82 9.73 4.48
C LEU A 185 9.28 9.71 4.96
N PRO A 186 9.59 9.82 6.28
CA PRO A 186 10.96 9.63 6.77
C PRO A 186 11.54 8.25 6.44
N LYS A 187 10.71 7.21 6.42
CA LYS A 187 11.14 5.86 6.06
C LYS A 187 11.44 5.76 4.56
N LEU A 188 10.58 6.31 3.71
CA LEU A 188 10.82 6.37 2.27
C LEU A 188 12.11 7.14 1.96
N PHE A 189 12.34 8.27 2.62
CA PHE A 189 13.59 9.01 2.51
C PHE A 189 14.80 8.14 2.91
N ARG A 190 14.71 7.38 4.00
CA ARG A 190 15.82 6.57 4.51
C ARG A 190 16.17 5.39 3.59
N ILE A 191 15.16 4.71 3.03
CA ILE A 191 15.39 3.55 2.17
C ILE A 191 15.82 3.89 0.75
N THR A 192 15.54 5.10 0.26
CA THR A 192 15.99 5.58 -1.04
C THR A 192 17.39 6.19 -0.95
N ARG A 193 18.17 6.08 -2.00
CA ARG A 193 19.48 6.72 -2.20
C ARG A 193 19.36 7.80 -3.26
N ASP A 194 20.39 8.64 -3.40
CA ASP A 194 20.36 9.79 -4.31
C ASP A 194 20.12 9.39 -5.78
N ASP A 195 20.65 8.23 -6.19
CA ASP A 195 20.48 7.70 -7.55
C ASP A 195 19.18 6.89 -7.74
N ASP A 196 18.46 6.55 -6.67
CA ASP A 196 17.22 5.78 -6.76
C ASP A 196 16.08 6.64 -7.32
N ASP A 197 15.12 5.96 -7.94
CA ASP A 197 13.83 6.57 -8.31
C ASP A 197 12.72 6.01 -7.41
N LEU A 198 11.87 6.89 -6.91
CA LEU A 198 10.66 6.52 -6.19
C LEU A 198 9.43 6.99 -6.97
N PHE A 199 8.59 6.04 -7.36
CA PHE A 199 7.28 6.32 -7.94
C PHE A 199 6.20 6.02 -6.92
N PHE A 200 5.31 6.96 -6.67
CA PHE A 200 4.13 6.70 -5.85
C PHE A 200 2.87 7.29 -6.46
N SER A 201 1.74 6.75 -6.07
CA SER A 201 0.45 7.34 -6.40
C SER A 201 -0.24 7.89 -5.16
N VAL A 202 -1.00 8.96 -5.37
CA VAL A 202 -1.71 9.68 -4.32
C VAL A 202 -3.15 9.91 -4.74
N ASN A 203 -4.06 9.68 -3.83
CA ASN A 203 -5.44 10.10 -3.96
C ASN A 203 -5.52 11.62 -3.75
N LEU A 204 -5.81 12.34 -4.82
CA LEU A 204 -5.91 13.79 -4.82
C LEU A 204 -7.36 14.23 -4.63
N VAL A 205 -7.50 15.49 -4.28
CA VAL A 205 -8.75 16.23 -4.39
C VAL A 205 -8.62 17.15 -5.60
N PRO A 206 -9.58 17.12 -6.55
CA PRO A 206 -9.61 18.06 -7.66
C PRO A 206 -9.56 19.51 -7.19
N ASP A 207 -9.08 20.40 -8.04
CA ASP A 207 -8.98 21.83 -7.74
C ASP A 207 -10.31 22.40 -7.25
N GLY A 208 -10.27 23.21 -6.18
CA GLY A 208 -11.45 23.81 -5.58
C GLY A 208 -11.42 23.83 -4.06
N ASN A 209 -12.59 23.74 -3.44
CA ASN A 209 -12.69 23.68 -1.98
C ASN A 209 -12.30 22.28 -1.48
N TYR A 210 -11.28 22.21 -0.64
CA TYR A 210 -10.70 20.94 -0.16
C TYR A 210 -11.73 20.07 0.57
N LEU A 211 -12.52 20.65 1.48
CA LEU A 211 -13.54 19.91 2.22
C LEU A 211 -14.63 19.38 1.29
N THR A 212 -15.19 20.24 0.45
CA THR A 212 -16.23 19.86 -0.51
C THR A 212 -15.74 18.76 -1.47
N GLY A 213 -14.47 18.85 -1.90
CA GLY A 213 -13.88 17.81 -2.73
C GLY A 213 -13.81 16.45 -2.04
N VAL A 214 -13.47 16.42 -0.74
CA VAL A 214 -13.46 15.16 0.03
C VAL A 214 -14.89 14.65 0.30
N GLU A 215 -15.85 15.54 0.56
CA GLU A 215 -17.27 15.20 0.72
C GLU A 215 -17.83 14.51 -0.53
N ASN A 216 -17.50 15.01 -1.72
CA ASN A 216 -17.92 14.41 -2.99
C ASN A 216 -17.37 13.01 -3.24
N ILE A 217 -16.21 12.70 -2.66
CA ILE A 217 -15.53 11.40 -2.80
C ILE A 217 -16.03 10.38 -1.76
N LEU A 218 -16.54 10.83 -0.62
CA LEU A 218 -16.97 9.94 0.48
C LEU A 218 -17.86 8.78 0.02
N PRO A 219 -18.87 8.97 -0.87
CA PRO A 219 -19.72 7.87 -1.34
C PRO A 219 -18.97 6.76 -2.09
N GLN A 220 -17.77 7.02 -2.64
CA GLN A 220 -16.97 6.01 -3.31
C GLN A 220 -16.42 4.96 -2.31
N TYR A 221 -16.33 5.31 -1.02
CA TYR A 221 -15.90 4.41 0.05
C TYR A 221 -17.05 3.65 0.69
N ASP A 222 -18.24 4.24 0.73
CA ASP A 222 -19.41 3.67 1.39
C ASP A 222 -20.26 2.81 0.43
N ASN A 223 -19.69 1.68 0.01
CA ASN A 223 -20.32 0.68 -0.83
C ASN A 223 -20.31 -0.71 -0.17
N GLU A 224 -21.09 -1.65 -0.70
CA GLU A 224 -21.27 -2.97 -0.10
C GLU A 224 -19.97 -3.76 -0.02
N GLU A 225 -19.16 -3.75 -1.07
CA GLU A 225 -17.90 -4.49 -1.13
C GLU A 225 -16.88 -3.95 -0.11
N THR A 226 -16.76 -2.63 0.02
CA THR A 226 -15.90 -2.01 1.02
C THR A 226 -16.36 -2.34 2.44
N ARG A 227 -17.68 -2.25 2.71
CA ARG A 227 -18.25 -2.64 4.00
C ARG A 227 -17.96 -4.11 4.32
N ASP A 228 -18.17 -4.99 3.37
CA ASP A 228 -17.94 -6.43 3.57
C ASP A 228 -16.46 -6.75 3.79
N TRP A 229 -15.55 -6.07 3.08
CA TRP A 229 -14.12 -6.18 3.31
C TRP A 229 -13.72 -5.71 4.72
N LEU A 230 -14.13 -4.53 5.15
CA LEU A 230 -13.80 -4.00 6.48
C LEU A 230 -14.39 -4.86 7.60
N LEU A 231 -15.64 -5.29 7.47
CA LEU A 231 -16.29 -6.17 8.45
C LEU A 231 -15.64 -7.56 8.51
N SER A 232 -14.96 -8.01 7.46
CA SER A 232 -14.28 -9.30 7.47
C SER A 232 -13.18 -9.40 8.51
N PHE A 233 -12.52 -8.28 8.82
CA PHE A 233 -11.55 -8.19 9.93
C PHE A 233 -12.22 -8.47 11.28
N LEU A 234 -13.34 -7.80 11.57
CA LEU A 234 -14.06 -7.97 12.83
C LEU A 234 -14.53 -9.41 13.03
N VAL A 235 -15.09 -10.02 12.00
CA VAL A 235 -15.49 -11.42 12.02
C VAL A 235 -14.30 -12.34 12.29
N GLY A 236 -13.15 -12.03 11.67
CA GLY A 236 -11.91 -12.79 11.85
C GLY A 236 -11.39 -12.80 13.29
N ILE A 237 -11.66 -11.75 14.07
CA ILE A 237 -11.27 -11.65 15.48
C ILE A 237 -12.41 -11.99 16.45
N GLY A 238 -13.55 -12.52 15.95
CA GLY A 238 -14.66 -12.99 16.78
C GLY A 238 -15.74 -11.96 17.07
N ILE A 239 -15.74 -10.79 16.43
CA ILE A 239 -16.81 -9.78 16.56
C ILE A 239 -17.84 -10.02 15.44
N PRO A 240 -19.10 -10.35 15.77
CA PRO A 240 -20.12 -10.59 14.75
C PRO A 240 -20.56 -9.31 14.06
N LYS A 241 -20.96 -9.40 12.77
CA LYS A 241 -21.36 -8.22 11.97
C LYS A 241 -22.49 -7.40 12.59
N ASN A 242 -23.38 -8.05 13.34
CA ASN A 242 -24.53 -7.41 14.01
C ASN A 242 -24.18 -6.80 15.38
N ALA A 243 -22.93 -6.89 15.83
CA ALA A 243 -22.49 -6.27 17.09
C ALA A 243 -22.49 -4.73 17.04
N GLY A 244 -22.59 -4.16 15.84
CA GLY A 244 -22.59 -2.71 15.64
C GLY A 244 -22.82 -2.35 14.17
N ALA A 245 -22.42 -1.13 13.81
CA ALA A 245 -22.52 -0.62 12.45
C ALA A 245 -21.26 0.14 12.03
N LEU A 246 -20.87 0.01 10.75
CA LEU A 246 -19.87 0.88 10.15
C LEU A 246 -20.45 2.25 9.85
N VAL A 247 -19.77 3.31 10.31
CA VAL A 247 -20.09 4.69 10.06
C VAL A 247 -18.92 5.34 9.33
N PHE A 248 -19.19 5.85 8.14
CA PHE A 248 -18.20 6.60 7.37
C PHE A 248 -18.30 8.09 7.68
N GLY A 249 -17.17 8.77 7.65
CA GLY A 249 -17.10 10.21 7.91
C GLY A 249 -15.83 10.84 7.37
N ILE A 250 -15.67 12.11 7.61
CA ILE A 250 -14.49 12.90 7.26
C ILE A 250 -13.95 13.52 8.53
N GLU A 251 -12.64 13.48 8.70
CA GLU A 251 -11.95 14.16 9.79
C GLU A 251 -10.68 14.86 9.31
N SER A 252 -10.21 15.81 10.10
CA SER A 252 -8.93 16.48 9.89
C SER A 252 -7.86 15.87 10.80
N SER A 253 -6.70 15.55 10.24
CA SER A 253 -5.53 15.07 10.99
C SER A 253 -4.26 15.65 10.37
N GLY A 254 -3.43 16.31 11.18
CA GLY A 254 -2.18 16.93 10.71
C GLY A 254 -2.34 18.00 9.63
N GLY A 255 -3.51 18.62 9.50
CA GLY A 255 -3.80 19.59 8.44
C GLY A 255 -4.23 18.95 7.11
N LEU A 256 -4.38 17.62 7.08
CA LEU A 256 -4.96 16.87 5.97
C LEU A 256 -6.39 16.43 6.32
N LEU A 257 -7.22 16.27 5.30
CA LEU A 257 -8.51 15.63 5.41
C LEU A 257 -8.39 14.15 5.05
N ARG A 258 -9.13 13.31 5.75
CA ARG A 258 -9.21 11.88 5.47
C ARG A 258 -10.63 11.35 5.60
N VAL A 259 -11.01 10.45 4.72
CA VAL A 259 -12.18 9.60 4.90
C VAL A 259 -11.86 8.58 5.97
N VAL A 260 -12.80 8.32 6.85
CA VAL A 260 -12.66 7.35 7.95
C VAL A 260 -13.84 6.39 7.98
N ALA A 261 -13.62 5.19 8.52
CA ALA A 261 -14.68 4.26 8.86
C ALA A 261 -14.48 3.75 10.28
N ASP A 262 -15.50 4.01 11.11
CA ASP A 262 -15.57 3.57 12.49
C ASP A 262 -16.63 2.48 12.65
N PHE A 263 -16.31 1.41 13.37
CA PHE A 263 -17.32 0.46 13.80
C PHE A 263 -17.85 0.87 15.18
N ARG A 264 -19.12 1.25 15.24
CA ARG A 264 -19.77 1.67 16.46
C ARG A 264 -20.57 0.50 17.06
N PHE A 265 -20.21 0.10 18.28
CA PHE A 265 -20.84 -1.03 18.97
C PHE A 265 -22.24 -0.68 19.46
N ASN A 266 -23.22 -1.56 19.19
CA ASN A 266 -24.60 -1.43 19.69
C ASN A 266 -24.77 -1.95 21.12
N HIS A 267 -23.90 -2.87 21.54
CA HIS A 267 -23.88 -3.49 22.87
C HIS A 267 -22.44 -3.89 23.20
N SER A 268 -22.18 -4.13 24.48
CA SER A 268 -20.84 -4.58 24.93
C SER A 268 -20.44 -5.88 24.25
N GLN A 269 -19.19 -5.91 23.79
CA GLN A 269 -18.56 -7.09 23.19
C GLN A 269 -17.31 -7.46 23.99
N VAL A 270 -17.13 -8.75 24.19
CA VAL A 270 -15.93 -9.31 24.83
C VAL A 270 -15.30 -10.27 23.83
N ILE A 271 -14.03 -10.05 23.53
CA ILE A 271 -13.25 -10.96 22.71
C ILE A 271 -12.03 -11.43 23.49
N GLN A 272 -11.57 -12.63 23.16
CA GLN A 272 -10.35 -13.17 23.71
C GLN A 272 -9.36 -13.42 22.58
N ILE A 273 -8.18 -12.83 22.70
CA ILE A 273 -7.04 -13.07 21.82
C ILE A 273 -5.94 -13.66 22.67
N ASP A 274 -5.63 -14.94 22.44
CA ASP A 274 -4.78 -15.71 23.30
C ASP A 274 -5.28 -15.65 24.76
N ASN A 275 -4.45 -15.25 25.71
CA ASN A 275 -4.78 -15.09 27.13
C ASN A 275 -5.23 -13.67 27.51
N LYS A 276 -5.51 -12.78 26.53
CA LYS A 276 -5.92 -11.39 26.77
C LYS A 276 -7.39 -11.20 26.45
N ILE A 277 -8.10 -10.61 27.39
CA ILE A 277 -9.48 -10.20 27.22
C ILE A 277 -9.51 -8.72 26.81
N ILE A 278 -10.29 -8.39 25.79
CA ILE A 278 -10.55 -7.05 25.31
C ILE A 278 -12.06 -6.84 25.33
N THR A 279 -12.51 -5.77 25.98
CA THR A 279 -13.91 -5.40 26.07
C THR A 279 -14.15 -4.11 25.33
N PHE A 280 -15.18 -4.09 24.51
CA PHE A 280 -15.71 -2.89 23.88
C PHE A 280 -17.08 -2.59 24.51
N GLU A 281 -17.28 -1.37 24.93
CA GLU A 281 -18.53 -0.96 25.55
C GLU A 281 -19.58 -0.54 24.51
N SER A 282 -20.86 -0.61 24.89
CA SER A 282 -21.94 -0.10 24.06
C SER A 282 -21.73 1.38 23.73
N GLY A 283 -21.85 1.74 22.47
CA GLY A 283 -21.60 3.09 21.96
C GLY A 283 -20.12 3.43 21.70
N GLN A 284 -19.19 2.59 22.14
CA GLN A 284 -17.76 2.76 21.81
C GLN A 284 -17.54 2.61 20.30
N SER A 285 -16.58 3.37 19.77
CA SER A 285 -16.16 3.28 18.38
C SER A 285 -14.78 2.66 18.28
N LEU A 286 -14.60 1.78 17.28
CA LEU A 286 -13.31 1.23 16.86
C LEU A 286 -13.01 1.74 15.46
N ARG A 287 -11.96 2.57 15.31
CA ARG A 287 -11.47 3.01 14.02
C ARG A 287 -10.93 1.82 13.24
N ILE A 288 -11.55 1.50 12.09
CA ILE A 288 -11.15 0.37 11.25
C ILE A 288 -10.36 0.82 10.03
N PHE A 289 -10.70 2.00 9.48
CA PHE A 289 -10.11 2.44 8.24
C PHE A 289 -9.97 3.95 8.20
N TYR A 290 -8.95 4.41 7.48
CA TYR A 290 -8.84 5.80 7.02
C TYR A 290 -8.14 5.87 5.67
N SER A 291 -8.42 6.94 4.93
CA SER A 291 -7.78 7.25 3.65
C SER A 291 -7.60 8.76 3.52
N TYR A 292 -6.35 9.20 3.57
CA TYR A 292 -6.00 10.60 3.35
C TYR A 292 -6.28 11.02 1.92
N ARG A 293 -6.69 12.26 1.77
CA ARG A 293 -6.76 12.98 0.51
C ARG A 293 -5.77 14.13 0.53
N HIS A 294 -5.13 14.35 -0.59
CA HIS A 294 -4.14 15.41 -0.71
C HIS A 294 -4.58 16.43 -1.77
N THR A 295 -4.16 17.67 -1.60
CA THR A 295 -4.01 18.61 -2.70
C THR A 295 -2.56 18.56 -3.18
N LYS A 296 -2.27 19.08 -4.37
CA LYS A 296 -0.87 19.18 -4.84
C LYS A 296 -0.01 20.00 -3.86
N GLU A 297 -0.60 21.05 -3.28
CA GLU A 297 0.08 21.91 -2.30
C GLU A 297 0.41 21.16 -1.00
N THR A 298 -0.57 20.46 -0.42
CA THR A 298 -0.34 19.68 0.80
C THR A 298 0.67 18.56 0.57
N LEU A 299 0.63 17.89 -0.58
CA LEU A 299 1.58 16.86 -0.94
C LEU A 299 3.01 17.42 -0.99
N ASN A 300 3.24 18.50 -1.74
CA ASN A 300 4.55 19.15 -1.82
C ASN A 300 5.07 19.53 -0.43
N LYS A 301 4.24 20.20 0.39
CA LYS A 301 4.60 20.60 1.75
C LYS A 301 5.07 19.43 2.61
N TYR A 302 4.38 18.28 2.54
CA TYR A 302 4.80 17.10 3.31
C TYR A 302 6.07 16.48 2.77
N LEU A 303 6.24 16.40 1.46
CA LEU A 303 7.45 15.86 0.85
C LEU A 303 8.67 16.73 1.16
N ASP A 304 8.58 18.04 0.95
CA ASP A 304 9.66 18.99 1.23
C ASP A 304 10.09 18.91 2.71
N LYS A 305 9.14 18.82 3.64
CA LYS A 305 9.42 18.65 5.06
C LYS A 305 10.29 17.43 5.36
N HIS A 306 10.20 16.39 4.55
CA HIS A 306 10.91 15.13 4.74
C HIS A 306 12.06 14.91 3.75
N GLY A 307 12.52 15.98 3.08
CA GLY A 307 13.67 15.92 2.17
C GLY A 307 13.39 15.14 0.88
N LEU A 308 12.13 15.09 0.44
CA LEU A 308 11.69 14.46 -0.80
C LEU A 308 11.15 15.52 -1.76
N LYS A 309 11.43 15.38 -3.05
CA LYS A 309 11.03 16.34 -4.07
C LYS A 309 10.40 15.67 -5.27
N ILE A 310 9.26 16.19 -5.71
CA ILE A 310 8.64 15.79 -6.97
C ILE A 310 9.50 16.32 -8.13
N VAL A 311 9.99 15.40 -8.97
CA VAL A 311 10.74 15.74 -10.17
C VAL A 311 9.94 15.57 -11.46
N TYR A 312 8.87 14.78 -11.41
CA TYR A 312 7.92 14.62 -12.51
C TYR A 312 6.57 14.14 -11.99
N SER A 313 5.47 14.49 -12.64
CA SER A 313 4.13 14.06 -12.23
C SER A 313 3.17 13.97 -13.41
N GLU A 314 2.26 13.03 -13.33
CA GLU A 314 1.09 12.89 -14.18
C GLU A 314 -0.16 12.81 -13.29
N VAL A 315 -1.25 13.44 -13.72
CA VAL A 315 -2.51 13.48 -12.97
C VAL A 315 -3.64 13.14 -13.89
N SER A 316 -4.63 12.37 -13.41
CA SER A 316 -5.83 12.02 -14.17
C SER A 316 -6.62 13.27 -14.58
N GLN A 317 -7.42 13.16 -15.64
CA GLN A 317 -8.28 14.25 -16.12
C GLN A 317 -9.29 14.68 -15.04
N THR A 318 -9.76 13.73 -14.22
CA THR A 318 -10.62 14.02 -13.08
C THR A 318 -9.91 14.78 -11.95
N GLY A 319 -8.59 14.76 -11.92
CA GLY A 319 -7.79 15.34 -10.83
C GLY A 319 -7.80 14.51 -9.53
N GLU A 320 -8.39 13.30 -9.54
CA GLU A 320 -8.55 12.48 -8.33
C GLU A 320 -7.37 11.54 -8.05
N GLU A 321 -6.57 11.20 -9.04
CA GLU A 321 -5.37 10.37 -8.88
C GLU A 321 -4.17 11.00 -9.58
N GLY A 322 -3.04 11.04 -8.88
CA GLY A 322 -1.76 11.48 -9.42
C GLY A 322 -0.69 10.42 -9.22
N VAL A 323 0.21 10.30 -10.19
CA VAL A 323 1.43 9.48 -10.12
C VAL A 323 2.63 10.40 -10.18
N PHE A 324 3.54 10.23 -9.24
CA PHE A 324 4.67 11.13 -9.01
C PHE A 324 5.98 10.36 -9.04
N ARG A 325 6.96 10.91 -9.75
CA ARG A 325 8.36 10.54 -9.60
C ARG A 325 8.99 11.46 -8.58
N VAL A 326 9.61 10.88 -7.58
CA VAL A 326 10.18 11.59 -6.45
C VAL A 326 11.64 11.18 -6.28
N LYS A 327 12.46 12.11 -5.86
CA LYS A 327 13.85 11.92 -5.46
C LYS A 327 14.12 12.55 -4.10
N ARG A 328 15.24 12.18 -3.50
CA ARG A 328 15.78 12.93 -2.35
C ARG A 328 16.10 14.35 -2.79
N ASP A 329 15.77 15.33 -1.97
CA ASP A 329 16.21 16.70 -2.08
C ASP A 329 17.48 16.85 -1.23
N VAL A 330 18.63 16.80 -1.90
CA VAL A 330 19.98 16.80 -1.27
C VAL A 330 20.57 18.19 -1.36
#